data_35d1742249909b6434f6ef647ed78f61
#
_entry.id   35d1742249909b6434f6ef647ed78f61
#
_cell.length_a   1.000
_cell.length_b   1.000
_cell.length_c   1.000
_cell.angle_alpha   90.00
_cell.angle_beta   90.00
_cell.angle_gamma   90.00
#
_symmetry.space_group_name_H-M   'P 1'
#
loop_
_entity.id
_entity.type
_entity.pdbx_description
1 polymer ?
#
loop_
_entity_poly.entity_id
_entity_poly.type
_entity_poly.pdbx_seq_one_letter_code
_entity_poly.pdbx_strand_id
1 'polypeptide(L)'
;MIDTIASLLTAYEDGTFTRRQLLHALAMVAAPATAAAQAPTESAMKGRFLHHVNVQVSDVARSEKFYRTLLGLPPSRVVQGPDNHGLDLPGGGTIILQRSDTPGRVDHFCIGVENWNADRLRAATRAAGLDRVQGTASDNFSVLDPDGLRVQVSAVDWPA
;
A
#
# COMPACT_ATOMS: atom_id res chain seq x y z
N MET A 1 21.91 -26.13 18.16
CA MET A 1 21.29 -24.91 18.68
C MET A 1 21.84 -24.50 20.03
N ILE A 2 21.86 -25.35 21.05
CA ILE A 2 22.42 -25.05 22.38
C ILE A 2 23.92 -24.71 22.27
N ASP A 3 24.71 -25.49 21.51
CA ASP A 3 26.13 -25.24 21.30
C ASP A 3 26.40 -23.89 20.61
N THR A 4 25.53 -23.47 19.70
CA THR A 4 25.65 -22.18 19.01
C THR A 4 25.42 -21.01 20.00
N ILE A 5 24.44 -21.12 20.90
CA ILE A 5 24.16 -20.10 21.91
C ILE A 5 25.32 -20.01 22.90
N ALA A 6 25.84 -21.15 23.35
CA ALA A 6 27.02 -21.20 24.25
C ALA A 6 28.22 -20.51 23.62
N SER A 7 28.53 -20.79 22.35
CA SER A 7 29.63 -20.14 21.62
C SER A 7 29.46 -18.62 21.49
N LEU A 8 28.22 -18.12 21.31
CA LEU A 8 27.94 -16.68 21.24
C LEU A 8 28.12 -15.99 22.60
N LEU A 9 27.75 -16.67 23.70
CA LEU A 9 27.96 -16.18 25.06
C LEU A 9 29.43 -16.09 25.41
N THR A 10 30.21 -17.17 25.09
CA THR A 10 31.66 -17.17 25.28
C THR A 10 32.31 -16.02 24.51
N ALA A 11 31.96 -15.80 23.24
CA ALA A 11 32.51 -14.72 22.44
C ALA A 11 32.18 -13.32 23.02
N TYR A 12 31.07 -13.18 23.72
CA TYR A 12 30.74 -11.96 24.45
C TYR A 12 31.55 -11.81 25.74
N GLU A 13 31.68 -12.89 26.51
CA GLU A 13 32.48 -12.91 27.77
C GLU A 13 33.95 -12.63 27.50
N ASP A 14 34.49 -13.17 26.38
CA ASP A 14 35.86 -12.93 25.92
C ASP A 14 36.08 -11.55 25.28
N GLY A 15 35.05 -10.70 25.22
CA GLY A 15 35.12 -9.36 24.63
C GLY A 15 35.20 -9.31 23.12
N THR A 16 35.07 -10.46 22.42
CA THR A 16 35.09 -10.55 20.96
C THR A 16 33.80 -9.98 20.35
N PHE A 17 32.69 -10.08 21.09
CA PHE A 17 31.40 -9.50 20.72
C PHE A 17 30.99 -8.36 21.64
N THR A 18 30.48 -7.28 21.06
CA THR A 18 29.76 -6.25 21.81
C THR A 18 28.36 -6.75 22.19
N ARG A 19 27.74 -6.17 23.20
CA ARG A 19 26.35 -6.47 23.60
C ARG A 19 25.39 -6.40 22.41
N ARG A 20 25.57 -5.43 21.50
CA ARG A 20 24.73 -5.25 20.32
C ARG A 20 24.90 -6.41 19.34
N GLN A 21 26.12 -6.85 19.10
CA GLN A 21 26.42 -7.99 18.23
C GLN A 21 25.89 -9.30 18.79
N LEU A 22 26.00 -9.52 20.11
CA LEU A 22 25.40 -10.67 20.78
C LEU A 22 23.88 -10.70 20.60
N LEU A 23 23.19 -9.58 20.86
CA LEU A 23 21.73 -9.50 20.70
C LEU A 23 21.29 -9.77 19.24
N HIS A 24 22.02 -9.24 18.25
CA HIS A 24 21.78 -9.53 16.85
C HIS A 24 21.95 -11.01 16.51
N ALA A 25 23.05 -11.62 16.97
CA ALA A 25 23.33 -13.03 16.72
C ALA A 25 22.30 -13.96 17.38
N LEU A 26 21.89 -13.66 18.62
CA LEU A 26 20.84 -14.41 19.32
C LEU A 26 19.48 -14.27 18.63
N ALA A 27 19.13 -13.09 18.10
CA ALA A 27 17.91 -12.88 17.34
C ALA A 27 17.89 -13.75 16.05
N MET A 28 19.03 -13.89 15.38
CA MET A 28 19.15 -14.75 14.19
C MET A 28 19.05 -16.25 14.51
N VAL A 29 19.53 -16.66 15.68
CA VAL A 29 19.43 -18.07 16.14
C VAL A 29 18.02 -18.40 16.65
N ALA A 30 17.34 -17.44 17.26
CA ALA A 30 15.98 -17.58 17.80
C ALA A 30 14.88 -17.39 16.73
N ALA A 31 15.24 -16.88 15.54
CA ALA A 31 14.28 -16.75 14.46
C ALA A 31 13.77 -18.15 14.09
N PRO A 32 12.44 -18.40 14.14
CA PRO A 32 11.91 -19.70 13.73
C PRO A 32 12.34 -19.96 12.28
N ALA A 33 12.74 -21.19 11.97
CA ALA A 33 13.17 -21.62 10.64
C ALA A 33 12.06 -21.43 9.56
N THR A 34 10.88 -21.00 9.96
CA THR A 34 9.75 -20.60 9.11
C THR A 34 9.91 -19.20 8.50
N ALA A 35 10.90 -18.41 8.93
CA ALA A 35 11.39 -17.27 8.17
C ALA A 35 12.41 -17.71 7.09
N ALA A 36 12.22 -18.87 6.46
CA ALA A 36 12.69 -19.05 5.10
C ALA A 36 12.06 -17.88 4.32
N ALA A 37 12.89 -16.92 3.90
CA ALA A 37 12.49 -15.91 2.96
C ALA A 37 11.80 -16.67 1.83
N GLN A 38 10.46 -16.65 1.81
CA GLN A 38 9.74 -17.13 0.65
C GLN A 38 10.38 -16.38 -0.51
N ALA A 39 10.96 -17.12 -1.44
CA ALA A 39 11.39 -16.56 -2.71
C ALA A 39 10.25 -15.64 -3.14
N PRO A 40 10.52 -14.38 -3.52
CA PRO A 40 9.44 -13.45 -3.82
C PRO A 40 8.52 -14.13 -4.80
N THR A 41 7.32 -14.46 -4.34
CA THR A 41 6.26 -15.00 -5.18
C THR A 41 6.12 -13.99 -6.30
N GLU A 42 6.26 -14.42 -7.55
CA GLU A 42 6.18 -13.50 -8.68
C GLU A 42 4.89 -12.70 -8.53
N SER A 43 5.02 -11.39 -8.38
CA SER A 43 3.87 -10.55 -8.06
C SER A 43 2.86 -10.62 -9.20
N ALA A 44 1.57 -10.70 -8.88
CA ALA A 44 0.50 -10.75 -9.86
C ALA A 44 0.51 -9.53 -10.81
N MET A 45 1.07 -8.39 -10.34
CA MET A 45 1.20 -7.15 -11.11
C MET A 45 2.33 -6.28 -10.59
N LYS A 46 2.79 -5.32 -11.41
CA LYS A 46 3.83 -4.35 -11.04
C LYS A 46 3.19 -2.98 -10.77
N GLY A 47 2.98 -2.65 -9.50
CA GLY A 47 2.59 -1.33 -9.06
C GLY A 47 3.74 -0.34 -9.25
N ARG A 48 3.43 0.89 -9.69
CA ARG A 48 4.43 1.92 -10.00
C ARG A 48 4.37 3.12 -9.08
N PHE A 49 3.19 3.61 -8.81
CA PHE A 49 3.00 4.80 -7.97
C PHE A 49 1.60 4.81 -7.37
N LEU A 50 1.44 5.61 -6.32
CA LEU A 50 0.15 5.89 -5.71
C LEU A 50 -0.62 6.85 -6.61
N HIS A 51 -1.62 6.31 -7.33
CA HIS A 51 -2.43 7.06 -8.29
C HIS A 51 -3.35 8.05 -7.57
N HIS A 52 -4.12 7.59 -6.59
CA HIS A 52 -4.91 8.46 -5.72
C HIS A 52 -5.23 7.80 -4.38
N VAL A 53 -5.65 8.63 -3.45
CA VAL A 53 -6.28 8.23 -2.19
C VAL A 53 -7.67 8.86 -2.15
N ASN A 54 -8.71 8.04 -1.92
CA ASN A 54 -10.08 8.52 -1.75
C ASN A 54 -10.39 8.67 -0.26
N VAL A 55 -10.68 9.89 0.15
CA VAL A 55 -10.97 10.26 1.54
C VAL A 55 -12.44 10.62 1.67
N GLN A 56 -13.13 9.95 2.59
CA GLN A 56 -14.54 10.24 2.88
C GLN A 56 -14.67 11.45 3.80
N VAL A 57 -15.41 12.44 3.34
CA VAL A 57 -15.62 13.72 4.04
C VAL A 57 -17.11 14.04 4.16
N SER A 58 -17.50 14.80 5.17
CA SER A 58 -18.90 15.24 5.34
C SER A 58 -19.24 16.45 4.47
N ASP A 59 -18.24 17.27 4.11
CA ASP A 59 -18.37 18.48 3.31
C ASP A 59 -17.11 18.65 2.47
N VAL A 60 -17.29 18.52 1.15
CA VAL A 60 -16.19 18.57 0.19
C VAL A 60 -15.54 19.95 0.15
N ALA A 61 -16.33 21.03 0.11
CA ALA A 61 -15.80 22.39 0.01
C ALA A 61 -15.00 22.80 1.26
N ARG A 62 -15.49 22.42 2.45
CA ARG A 62 -14.79 22.64 3.71
C ARG A 62 -13.46 21.86 3.74
N SER A 63 -13.46 20.62 3.32
CA SER A 63 -12.27 19.76 3.28
C SER A 63 -11.28 20.22 2.23
N GLU A 64 -11.75 20.63 1.05
CA GLU A 64 -10.91 21.25 0.02
C GLU A 64 -10.18 22.47 0.56
N LYS A 65 -10.92 23.40 1.19
CA LYS A 65 -10.32 24.59 1.81
C LYS A 65 -9.25 24.21 2.82
N PHE A 66 -9.51 23.22 3.66
CA PHE A 66 -8.53 22.74 4.65
C PHE A 66 -7.24 22.24 3.99
N TYR A 67 -7.34 21.30 3.06
CA TYR A 67 -6.16 20.70 2.41
C TYR A 67 -5.39 21.71 1.55
N ARG A 68 -6.08 22.60 0.87
CA ARG A 68 -5.45 23.69 0.11
C ARG A 68 -4.72 24.69 1.02
N THR A 69 -5.31 25.03 2.15
CA THR A 69 -4.66 25.93 3.13
C THR A 69 -3.46 25.26 3.79
N LEU A 70 -3.59 23.97 4.13
CA LEU A 70 -2.53 23.23 4.82
C LEU A 70 -1.36 22.85 3.89
N LEU A 71 -1.66 22.40 2.67
CA LEU A 71 -0.68 21.76 1.78
C LEU A 71 -0.44 22.56 0.48
N GLY A 72 -1.22 23.59 0.18
CA GLY A 72 -1.08 24.37 -1.06
C GLY A 72 -1.48 23.61 -2.33
N LEU A 73 -2.25 22.53 -2.24
CA LEU A 73 -2.56 21.67 -3.38
C LEU A 73 -3.53 22.36 -4.35
N PRO A 74 -3.26 22.32 -5.67
CA PRO A 74 -4.20 22.80 -6.67
C PRO A 74 -5.37 21.84 -6.83
N PRO A 75 -6.57 22.34 -7.22
CA PRO A 75 -7.67 21.48 -7.62
C PRO A 75 -7.29 20.62 -8.82
N SER A 76 -7.74 19.36 -8.81
CA SER A 76 -7.61 18.48 -9.96
C SER A 76 -8.41 19.00 -11.15
N ARG A 77 -7.92 18.78 -12.36
CA ARG A 77 -8.65 19.10 -13.59
C ARG A 77 -9.59 17.98 -14.03
N VAL A 78 -9.41 16.80 -13.47
CA VAL A 78 -10.14 15.58 -13.88
C VAL A 78 -11.30 15.30 -12.91
N VAL A 79 -11.05 15.37 -11.61
CA VAL A 79 -12.08 15.11 -10.59
C VAL A 79 -12.65 16.44 -10.08
N GLN A 80 -13.77 16.88 -10.62
CA GLN A 80 -14.41 18.17 -10.32
C GLN A 80 -15.93 18.01 -10.16
N GLY A 81 -16.39 17.46 -9.07
CA GLY A 81 -17.81 17.34 -8.77
C GLY A 81 -18.15 17.91 -7.38
N PRO A 82 -19.41 18.25 -7.13
CA PRO A 82 -19.83 18.80 -5.85
C PRO A 82 -19.67 17.81 -4.69
N ASP A 83 -19.81 16.52 -4.97
CA ASP A 83 -19.68 15.44 -4.00
C ASP A 83 -18.39 14.61 -4.19
N ASN A 84 -17.57 14.94 -5.18
CA ASN A 84 -16.31 14.24 -5.48
C ASN A 84 -15.33 15.23 -6.12
N HIS A 85 -14.33 15.68 -5.38
CA HIS A 85 -13.37 16.69 -5.82
C HIS A 85 -11.94 16.26 -5.54
N GLY A 86 -11.07 16.37 -6.53
CA GLY A 86 -9.66 16.01 -6.44
C GLY A 86 -8.76 17.20 -6.15
N LEU A 87 -7.65 16.92 -5.46
CA LEU A 87 -6.54 17.84 -5.24
C LEU A 87 -5.26 17.16 -5.73
N ASP A 88 -4.60 17.74 -6.73
CA ASP A 88 -3.42 17.13 -7.34
C ASP A 88 -2.16 17.38 -6.51
N LEU A 89 -1.33 16.34 -6.38
CA LEU A 89 -0.02 16.42 -5.76
C LEU A 89 1.04 16.78 -6.82
N PRO A 90 1.92 17.77 -6.58
CA PRO A 90 2.95 18.17 -7.55
C PRO A 90 3.89 17.04 -7.98
N GLY A 91 4.07 16.03 -7.13
CA GLY A 91 4.87 14.84 -7.41
C GLY A 91 4.12 13.71 -8.12
N GLY A 92 2.87 13.93 -8.50
CA GLY A 92 1.96 12.93 -9.05
C GLY A 92 1.03 12.32 -8.00
N GLY A 93 -0.15 11.90 -8.45
CA GLY A 93 -1.23 11.39 -7.61
C GLY A 93 -2.21 12.47 -7.17
N THR A 94 -3.36 12.03 -6.66
CA THR A 94 -4.49 12.90 -6.31
C THR A 94 -5.08 12.50 -4.96
N ILE A 95 -5.41 13.47 -4.13
CA ILE A 95 -6.30 13.26 -2.98
C ILE A 95 -7.72 13.53 -3.46
N ILE A 96 -8.57 12.53 -3.48
CA ILE A 96 -9.98 12.65 -3.85
C ILE A 96 -10.81 12.80 -2.57
N LEU A 97 -11.53 13.90 -2.48
CA LEU A 97 -12.47 14.19 -1.39
C LEU A 97 -13.86 13.75 -1.84
N GLN A 98 -14.38 12.71 -1.22
CA GLN A 98 -15.70 12.17 -1.54
C GLN A 98 -16.67 12.39 -0.39
N ARG A 99 -17.82 12.97 -0.68
CA ARG A 99 -18.90 13.12 0.31
C ARG A 99 -19.39 11.77 0.80
N SER A 100 -19.55 11.64 2.09
CA SER A 100 -20.03 10.40 2.72
C SER A 100 -20.77 10.67 4.01
N ASP A 101 -21.76 9.82 4.31
CA ASP A 101 -22.47 9.82 5.58
C ASP A 101 -21.65 9.21 6.73
N THR A 102 -20.50 8.60 6.38
CA THR A 102 -19.53 8.04 7.34
C THR A 102 -18.14 8.64 7.11
N PRO A 103 -17.96 9.96 7.33
CA PRO A 103 -16.72 10.68 7.03
C PRO A 103 -15.58 10.31 7.99
N GLY A 104 -14.36 10.83 7.69
CA GLY A 104 -13.19 10.71 8.55
C GLY A 104 -12.39 9.42 8.34
N ARG A 105 -12.50 8.80 7.16
CA ARG A 105 -11.75 7.58 6.81
C ARG A 105 -11.29 7.59 5.35
N VAL A 106 -10.33 6.76 5.04
CA VAL A 106 -9.95 6.43 3.66
C VAL A 106 -10.90 5.35 3.17
N ASP A 107 -11.55 5.59 2.01
CA ASP A 107 -12.38 4.58 1.36
C ASP A 107 -11.54 3.56 0.62
N HIS A 108 -10.57 4.06 -0.15
CA HIS A 108 -9.59 3.24 -0.84
C HIS A 108 -8.37 4.08 -1.24
N PHE A 109 -7.33 3.37 -1.67
CA PHE A 109 -6.26 3.96 -2.46
C PHE A 109 -6.11 3.19 -3.77
N CYS A 110 -5.56 3.87 -4.78
CA CYS A 110 -5.35 3.31 -6.11
C CYS A 110 -3.88 3.28 -6.46
N ILE A 111 -3.43 2.16 -7.02
CA ILE A 111 -2.08 1.97 -7.54
C ILE A 111 -2.11 1.91 -9.06
N GLY A 112 -1.34 2.75 -9.71
CA GLY A 112 -1.07 2.68 -11.14
C GLY A 112 -0.19 1.47 -11.46
N VAL A 113 -0.62 0.63 -12.40
CA VAL A 113 0.02 -0.65 -12.77
C VAL A 113 0.47 -0.62 -14.21
N GLU A 114 1.69 -1.13 -14.45
CA GLU A 114 2.25 -1.27 -15.80
C GLU A 114 1.58 -2.38 -16.62
N ASN A 115 1.66 -2.23 -17.93
CA ASN A 115 1.20 -3.25 -18.89
C ASN A 115 -0.25 -3.67 -18.59
N TRP A 116 -1.13 -2.68 -18.45
CA TRP A 116 -2.53 -2.89 -18.08
C TRP A 116 -3.26 -3.82 -19.04
N ASN A 117 -3.88 -4.84 -18.49
CA ASN A 117 -4.89 -5.67 -19.11
C ASN A 117 -5.74 -6.25 -17.97
N ALA A 118 -6.93 -5.74 -17.80
CA ALA A 118 -7.78 -6.03 -16.64
C ALA A 118 -8.05 -7.54 -16.46
N ASP A 119 -8.35 -8.25 -17.53
CA ASP A 119 -8.71 -9.68 -17.45
C ASP A 119 -7.49 -10.53 -17.08
N ARG A 120 -6.34 -10.27 -17.70
CA ARG A 120 -5.08 -10.94 -17.37
C ARG A 120 -4.67 -10.65 -15.92
N LEU A 121 -4.77 -9.39 -15.47
CA LEU A 121 -4.39 -9.01 -14.13
C LEU A 121 -5.34 -9.60 -13.08
N ARG A 122 -6.65 -9.63 -13.33
CA ARG A 122 -7.61 -10.32 -12.44
C ARG A 122 -7.32 -11.82 -12.35
N ALA A 123 -7.01 -12.46 -13.48
CA ALA A 123 -6.66 -13.88 -13.50
C ALA A 123 -5.38 -14.14 -12.71
N ALA A 124 -4.32 -13.33 -12.90
CA ALA A 124 -3.07 -13.43 -12.16
C ALA A 124 -3.28 -13.20 -10.64
N THR A 125 -4.13 -12.24 -10.28
CA THR A 125 -4.48 -11.96 -8.88
C THR A 125 -5.13 -13.18 -8.21
N ARG A 126 -6.10 -13.80 -8.88
CA ARG A 126 -6.75 -15.03 -8.36
C ARG A 126 -5.77 -16.21 -8.31
N ALA A 127 -4.92 -16.36 -9.33
CA ALA A 127 -3.90 -17.41 -9.34
C ALA A 127 -2.88 -17.28 -8.21
N ALA A 128 -2.65 -16.06 -7.72
CA ALA A 128 -1.84 -15.77 -6.53
C ALA A 128 -2.60 -16.00 -5.20
N GLY A 129 -3.82 -16.53 -5.23
CA GLY A 129 -4.65 -16.80 -4.04
C GLY A 129 -5.36 -15.57 -3.47
N LEU A 130 -5.44 -14.48 -4.23
CA LEU A 130 -6.11 -13.24 -3.82
C LEU A 130 -7.53 -13.19 -4.40
N ASP A 131 -8.46 -13.91 -3.78
CA ASP A 131 -9.81 -14.14 -4.33
C ASP A 131 -10.79 -12.98 -4.15
N ARG A 132 -10.46 -11.99 -3.30
CA ARG A 132 -11.35 -10.86 -2.97
C ARG A 132 -11.32 -9.76 -4.03
N VAL A 133 -11.38 -10.13 -5.31
CA VAL A 133 -11.39 -9.24 -6.46
C VAL A 133 -12.79 -8.67 -6.70
N GLN A 134 -12.89 -7.35 -6.84
CA GLN A 134 -14.15 -6.61 -7.05
C GLN A 134 -14.09 -5.76 -8.32
N GLY A 135 -15.22 -5.61 -8.98
CA GLY A 135 -15.36 -4.80 -10.19
C GLY A 135 -15.06 -5.54 -11.47
N THR A 136 -15.77 -5.14 -12.52
CA THR A 136 -15.72 -5.73 -13.88
C THR A 136 -15.28 -4.72 -14.94
N ALA A 137 -14.98 -3.47 -14.56
CA ALA A 137 -14.54 -2.44 -15.48
C ALA A 137 -13.24 -2.83 -16.20
N SER A 138 -13.08 -2.37 -17.44
CA SER A 138 -11.90 -2.67 -18.25
C SER A 138 -10.69 -1.82 -17.90
N ASP A 139 -10.88 -0.71 -17.22
CA ASP A 139 -9.88 0.32 -16.91
C ASP A 139 -9.39 0.31 -15.46
N ASN A 140 -10.13 -0.36 -14.56
CA ASN A 140 -9.75 -0.53 -13.16
C ASN A 140 -10.45 -1.74 -12.52
N PHE A 141 -9.97 -2.18 -11.37
CA PHE A 141 -10.66 -3.08 -10.45
C PHE A 141 -10.07 -2.95 -9.04
N SER A 142 -10.70 -3.56 -8.07
CA SER A 142 -10.22 -3.53 -6.69
C SER A 142 -9.98 -4.95 -6.14
N VAL A 143 -9.08 -5.02 -5.16
CA VAL A 143 -8.86 -6.22 -4.35
C VAL A 143 -8.97 -5.80 -2.89
N LEU A 144 -9.63 -6.57 -2.06
CA LEU A 144 -9.62 -6.30 -0.62
C LEU A 144 -8.38 -6.94 0.00
N ASP A 145 -7.69 -6.16 0.82
CA ASP A 145 -6.57 -6.65 1.62
C ASP A 145 -7.07 -7.60 2.73
N PRO A 146 -6.19 -8.23 3.52
CA PRO A 146 -6.59 -9.13 4.60
C PRO A 146 -7.54 -8.50 5.62
N ASP A 147 -7.40 -7.21 5.91
CA ASP A 147 -8.22 -6.48 6.88
C ASP A 147 -9.49 -5.86 6.26
N GLY A 148 -9.65 -5.97 4.94
CA GLY A 148 -10.82 -5.49 4.22
C GLY A 148 -10.69 -4.10 3.61
N LEU A 149 -9.50 -3.47 3.66
CA LEU A 149 -9.26 -2.23 2.97
C LEU A 149 -9.26 -2.47 1.46
N ARG A 150 -9.95 -1.60 0.74
CA ARG A 150 -10.05 -1.67 -0.71
C ARG A 150 -8.80 -1.08 -1.36
N VAL A 151 -8.06 -1.91 -2.08
CA VAL A 151 -6.94 -1.53 -2.94
C VAL A 151 -7.43 -1.52 -4.38
N GLN A 152 -7.57 -0.36 -4.98
CA GLN A 152 -7.89 -0.21 -6.39
C GLN A 152 -6.61 -0.28 -7.22
N VAL A 153 -6.71 -0.84 -8.40
CA VAL A 153 -5.63 -0.85 -9.39
C VAL A 153 -6.17 -0.37 -10.74
N SER A 154 -5.35 0.38 -11.46
CA SER A 154 -5.67 0.95 -12.76
C SER A 154 -4.44 0.96 -13.66
N ALA A 155 -4.59 1.32 -14.93
CA ALA A 155 -3.45 1.65 -15.78
C ALA A 155 -2.68 2.85 -15.22
N VAL A 156 -1.38 2.94 -15.52
CA VAL A 156 -0.53 4.08 -15.10
C VAL A 156 -0.98 5.41 -15.67
N ASP A 157 -1.65 5.41 -16.80
CA ASP A 157 -2.17 6.57 -17.53
C ASP A 157 -3.69 6.76 -17.38
N TRP A 158 -4.31 6.03 -16.43
CA TRP A 158 -5.73 6.19 -16.14
C TRP A 158 -6.01 7.58 -15.56
N PRO A 159 -7.01 8.34 -16.10
CA PRO A 159 -7.34 9.64 -15.56
C PRO A 159 -7.98 9.51 -14.17
N ALA A 160 -7.41 10.19 -13.19
CA ALA A 160 -7.97 10.28 -11.84
C ALA A 160 -8.83 11.51 -11.69
#